data_53dbfa4835c165d6a11e090afb8cd400
#
_entry.id   53dbfa4835c165d6a11e090afb8cd400
#
_cell.length_a   1.000
_cell.length_b   1.000
_cell.length_c   1.000
_cell.angle_alpha   90.00
_cell.angle_beta   90.00
_cell.angle_gamma   90.00
#
_symmetry.space_group_name_H-M   'P 1'
#
loop_
_entity.id
_entity.type
_entity.pdbx_description
1 polymer ?
#
loop_
_entity_poly.entity_id
_entity_poly.type
_entity_poly.pdbx_seq_one_letter_code
_entity_poly.pdbx_strand_id
1 'polypeptide(L)'
;MIILLAACGLDLAGPKGQNPPLLAVQSETNHVINNLQVNELSTKNAKQSASSAANMTGLKLRKTIIEQSRRAGVGHIGSALSIADIVSCIYGKVLNASAPRDPDRDRFVLSKGHAALALYAAFYERGWITEAQLNTFCGDGSQLGVHPEHCLPGVDFATGSLGQGLSFGTGAALAAKRQKSDRRVFVLLSDAECNEGSVWEAIMFAAQHKLNNLFAILDLNGQQAFGYTKDVLNLSPMDERWKAFGWDVHVVDGHDEKAMAEIIEKNSNVGDKPHVLIAKTTFGKGVSYMESQIKWHYSPLNEAEYELAMTELERQS
;
A
#
# COMPACT_ATOMS: atom_id res chain seq x y z
N MET A 1 -5.38 -3.34 -45.30
CA MET A 1 -6.10 -4.48 -44.70
C MET A 1 -5.32 -5.80 -44.87
N ILE A 2 -4.86 -6.15 -46.05
CA ILE A 2 -4.07 -7.39 -46.31
C ILE A 2 -2.68 -7.36 -45.63
N ILE A 3 -2.03 -6.20 -45.53
CA ILE A 3 -0.69 -6.04 -44.91
C ILE A 3 -0.76 -6.17 -43.39
N LEU A 4 -1.87 -5.77 -42.74
CA LEU A 4 -2.03 -5.93 -41.27
C LEU A 4 -2.27 -7.40 -40.88
N LEU A 5 -2.94 -8.19 -41.72
CA LEU A 5 -3.23 -9.60 -41.46
C LEU A 5 -2.00 -10.47 -41.58
N ALA A 6 -1.08 -10.13 -42.50
CA ALA A 6 0.20 -10.83 -42.65
C ALA A 6 1.15 -10.61 -41.43
N ALA A 7 1.06 -9.45 -40.78
CA ALA A 7 1.86 -9.15 -39.58
C ALA A 7 1.41 -9.91 -38.33
N CYS A 8 0.17 -10.42 -38.31
CA CYS A 8 -0.39 -11.16 -37.15
C CYS A 8 -0.25 -12.69 -37.29
N GLY A 9 0.41 -13.23 -38.33
CA GLY A 9 0.64 -14.68 -38.52
C GLY A 9 -0.63 -15.50 -38.77
N LEU A 10 -1.72 -14.87 -39.20
CA LEU A 10 -2.96 -15.55 -39.54
C LEU A 10 -2.83 -16.21 -40.93
N ASP A 11 -2.90 -17.55 -40.95
CA ASP A 11 -2.93 -18.29 -42.20
C ASP A 11 -4.31 -18.21 -42.85
N LEU A 12 -4.40 -17.43 -43.93
CA LEU A 12 -5.64 -17.22 -44.69
C LEU A 12 -5.94 -18.36 -45.70
N ALA A 13 -5.12 -19.40 -45.72
CA ALA A 13 -5.31 -20.56 -46.60
C ALA A 13 -6.22 -21.60 -45.93
N GLY A 14 -7.50 -21.51 -46.17
CA GLY A 14 -8.42 -22.61 -45.88
C GLY A 14 -8.18 -23.81 -46.82
N PRO A 15 -8.77 -24.99 -46.57
CA PRO A 15 -8.59 -26.16 -47.40
C PRO A 15 -8.95 -25.83 -48.85
N LYS A 16 -8.02 -26.16 -49.75
CA LYS A 16 -7.97 -25.81 -51.18
C LYS A 16 -9.31 -25.40 -51.80
N GLY A 17 -9.49 -24.11 -52.03
CA GLY A 17 -10.48 -23.59 -52.97
C GLY A 17 -11.72 -22.92 -52.41
N GLN A 18 -11.85 -22.73 -51.08
CA GLN A 18 -12.95 -21.94 -50.52
C GLN A 18 -12.41 -20.76 -49.71
N ASN A 19 -12.81 -19.51 -50.09
CA ASN A 19 -12.56 -18.34 -49.25
C ASN A 19 -13.41 -18.44 -47.98
N PRO A 20 -12.87 -18.12 -46.80
CA PRO A 20 -13.66 -18.10 -45.58
C PRO A 20 -14.82 -17.09 -45.69
N PRO A 21 -15.99 -17.36 -45.12
CA PRO A 21 -17.11 -16.43 -45.19
C PRO A 21 -16.74 -15.06 -44.63
N LEU A 22 -17.15 -14.01 -45.31
CA LEU A 22 -16.85 -12.59 -44.99
C LEU A 22 -17.09 -12.23 -43.47
N LEU A 23 -18.10 -12.85 -42.89
CA LEU A 23 -18.45 -12.73 -41.48
C LEU A 23 -17.38 -13.26 -40.50
N ALA A 24 -16.69 -14.37 -40.87
CA ALA A 24 -15.63 -14.91 -40.02
C ALA A 24 -14.38 -14.02 -40.03
N VAL A 25 -14.02 -13.45 -41.19
CA VAL A 25 -12.89 -12.52 -41.32
C VAL A 25 -13.19 -11.20 -40.56
N GLN A 26 -14.44 -10.71 -40.60
CA GLN A 26 -14.84 -9.52 -39.83
C GLN A 26 -14.81 -9.76 -38.31
N SER A 27 -15.23 -10.94 -37.85
CA SER A 27 -15.19 -11.32 -36.44
C SER A 27 -13.76 -11.37 -35.91
N GLU A 28 -12.84 -12.00 -36.62
CA GLU A 28 -11.42 -12.08 -36.24
C GLU A 28 -10.72 -10.72 -36.28
N THR A 29 -11.02 -9.91 -37.30
CA THR A 29 -10.48 -8.53 -37.41
C THR A 29 -10.95 -7.64 -36.25
N ASN A 30 -12.24 -7.72 -35.89
CA ASN A 30 -12.77 -6.99 -34.74
C ASN A 30 -12.15 -7.47 -33.42
N HIS A 31 -11.89 -8.77 -33.27
CA HIS A 31 -11.22 -9.31 -32.08
C HIS A 31 -9.78 -8.80 -31.95
N VAL A 32 -9.03 -8.77 -33.06
CA VAL A 32 -7.65 -8.23 -33.09
C VAL A 32 -7.63 -6.72 -32.82
N ILE A 33 -8.55 -5.94 -33.43
CA ILE A 33 -8.64 -4.50 -33.19
C ILE A 33 -8.99 -4.21 -31.72
N ASN A 34 -9.95 -4.92 -31.14
CA ASN A 34 -10.32 -4.79 -29.73
C ASN A 34 -9.13 -5.13 -28.81
N ASN A 35 -8.38 -6.22 -29.10
CA ASN A 35 -7.20 -6.58 -28.32
C ASN A 35 -6.08 -5.54 -28.43
N LEU A 36 -5.87 -4.93 -29.60
CA LEU A 36 -4.89 -3.86 -29.80
C LEU A 36 -5.30 -2.59 -29.02
N GLN A 37 -6.58 -2.20 -29.06
CA GLN A 37 -7.08 -1.06 -28.30
C GLN A 37 -7.01 -1.29 -26.80
N VAL A 38 -7.33 -2.49 -26.32
CA VAL A 38 -7.18 -2.87 -24.90
C VAL A 38 -5.72 -2.81 -24.48
N ASN A 39 -4.78 -3.29 -25.29
CA ASN A 39 -3.35 -3.24 -25.02
C ASN A 39 -2.80 -1.79 -25.02
N GLU A 40 -3.24 -0.93 -25.95
CA GLU A 40 -2.85 0.48 -25.98
C GLU A 40 -3.40 1.27 -24.78
N LEU A 41 -4.64 1.03 -24.37
CA LEU A 41 -5.24 1.60 -23.18
C LEU A 41 -4.51 1.11 -21.91
N SER A 42 -4.19 -0.17 -21.85
CA SER A 42 -3.42 -0.76 -20.73
C SER A 42 -2.03 -0.14 -20.62
N THR A 43 -1.30 0.03 -21.74
CA THR A 43 0.04 0.64 -21.74
C THR A 43 0.01 2.14 -21.44
N LYS A 44 -1.02 2.88 -21.89
CA LYS A 44 -1.20 4.29 -21.52
C LYS A 44 -1.50 4.44 -20.03
N ASN A 45 -2.41 3.62 -19.50
CA ASN A 45 -2.75 3.63 -18.07
C ASN A 45 -1.54 3.24 -17.19
N ALA A 46 -0.74 2.24 -17.60
CA ALA A 46 0.48 1.87 -16.89
C ALA A 46 1.53 3.01 -16.87
N LYS A 47 1.74 3.70 -18.01
CA LYS A 47 2.65 4.86 -18.07
C LYS A 47 2.16 6.04 -17.25
N GLN A 48 0.86 6.31 -17.25
CA GLN A 48 0.24 7.37 -16.45
C GLN A 48 0.33 7.05 -14.95
N SER A 49 0.08 5.81 -14.55
CA SER A 49 0.23 5.32 -13.18
C SER A 49 1.69 5.42 -12.69
N ALA A 50 2.67 5.07 -13.53
CA ALA A 50 4.08 5.19 -13.19
C ALA A 50 4.52 6.66 -13.04
N SER A 51 4.05 7.56 -13.91
CA SER A 51 4.34 9.01 -13.83
C SER A 51 3.69 9.66 -12.61
N SER A 52 2.47 9.27 -12.27
CA SER A 52 1.75 9.76 -11.09
C SER A 52 2.44 9.29 -9.80
N ALA A 53 2.84 8.01 -9.73
CA ALA A 53 3.56 7.46 -8.59
C ALA A 53 4.85 8.22 -8.28
N ALA A 54 5.62 8.60 -9.30
CA ALA A 54 6.89 9.31 -9.13
C ALA A 54 6.76 10.69 -8.47
N ASN A 55 5.57 11.30 -8.50
CA ASN A 55 5.27 12.59 -7.90
C ASN A 55 4.51 12.48 -6.56
N MET A 56 4.32 11.27 -6.04
CA MET A 56 3.68 11.05 -4.75
C MET A 56 4.60 11.52 -3.62
N THR A 57 4.03 12.22 -2.65
CA THR A 57 4.72 12.68 -1.43
C THR A 57 3.82 12.51 -0.22
N GLY A 58 4.40 12.32 0.97
CA GLY A 58 3.63 12.26 2.20
C GLY A 58 2.77 13.50 2.42
N LEU A 59 3.22 14.68 1.97
CA LEU A 59 2.43 15.91 2.05
C LEU A 59 1.15 15.85 1.22
N LYS A 60 1.21 15.33 -0.02
CA LYS A 60 0.00 15.12 -0.85
C LYS A 60 -0.98 14.16 -0.19
N LEU A 61 -0.46 13.05 0.33
CA LEU A 61 -1.31 12.09 1.04
C LEU A 61 -1.96 12.72 2.27
N ARG A 62 -1.24 13.55 3.05
CA ARG A 62 -1.81 14.26 4.22
C ARG A 62 -2.94 15.20 3.82
N LYS A 63 -2.81 15.97 2.74
CA LYS A 63 -3.89 16.82 2.24
C LYS A 63 -5.14 15.99 1.93
N THR A 64 -5.00 14.93 1.15
CA THR A 64 -6.10 14.01 0.82
C THR A 64 -6.72 13.36 2.07
N ILE A 65 -5.90 12.96 3.06
CA ILE A 65 -6.38 12.39 4.33
C ILE A 65 -7.26 13.41 5.08
N ILE A 66 -6.81 14.64 5.22
CA ILE A 66 -7.55 15.71 5.92
C ILE A 66 -8.87 16.01 5.18
N GLU A 67 -8.83 16.19 3.87
CA GLU A 67 -10.03 16.45 3.03
C GLU A 67 -11.07 15.34 3.17
N GLN A 68 -10.67 14.10 3.00
CA GLN A 68 -11.59 12.97 3.03
C GLN A 68 -12.11 12.65 4.43
N SER A 69 -11.28 12.80 5.47
CA SER A 69 -11.71 12.66 6.86
C SER A 69 -12.77 13.72 7.22
N ARG A 70 -12.56 14.99 6.82
CA ARG A 70 -13.52 16.07 7.04
C ARG A 70 -14.83 15.80 6.29
N ARG A 71 -14.75 15.42 5.00
CA ARG A 71 -15.92 15.10 4.17
C ARG A 71 -16.76 13.98 4.76
N ALA A 72 -16.11 12.90 5.22
CA ALA A 72 -16.78 11.72 5.73
C ALA A 72 -17.18 11.81 7.21
N GLY A 73 -16.66 12.79 7.96
CA GLY A 73 -16.89 12.91 9.40
C GLY A 73 -16.30 11.75 10.21
N VAL A 74 -15.15 11.21 9.78
CA VAL A 74 -14.53 10.00 10.35
C VAL A 74 -13.22 10.33 11.04
N GLY A 75 -12.95 9.70 12.18
CA GLY A 75 -11.72 9.83 12.97
C GLY A 75 -10.55 8.98 12.43
N HIS A 76 -9.67 8.55 13.34
CA HIS A 76 -8.40 7.84 13.06
C HIS A 76 -7.39 8.65 12.22
N ILE A 77 -7.57 9.96 12.18
CA ILE A 77 -6.78 10.89 11.37
C ILE A 77 -5.30 10.83 11.74
N GLY A 78 -5.01 10.92 13.04
CA GLY A 78 -3.63 10.96 13.53
C GLY A 78 -2.83 9.72 13.14
N SER A 79 -3.48 8.55 13.12
CA SER A 79 -2.88 7.28 12.70
C SER A 79 -2.57 7.25 11.19
N ALA A 80 -3.44 7.83 10.36
CA ALA A 80 -3.23 7.94 8.92
C ALA A 80 -2.14 8.96 8.58
N LEU A 81 -2.11 10.11 9.26
CA LEU A 81 -1.08 11.14 9.08
C LEU A 81 0.32 10.67 9.50
N SER A 82 0.41 9.84 10.57
CA SER A 82 1.65 9.22 11.03
C SER A 82 2.39 8.48 9.91
N ILE A 83 1.66 7.73 9.10
CA ILE A 83 2.23 6.83 8.10
C ILE A 83 2.23 7.38 6.67
N ALA A 84 1.85 8.63 6.46
CA ALA A 84 1.73 9.19 5.11
C ALA A 84 3.05 9.13 4.32
N ASP A 85 4.20 9.42 4.94
CA ASP A 85 5.51 9.32 4.30
C ASP A 85 5.92 7.86 4.04
N ILE A 86 5.61 6.95 4.97
CA ILE A 86 5.88 5.52 4.80
C ILE A 86 5.08 4.99 3.59
N VAL A 87 3.79 5.29 3.52
CA VAL A 87 2.91 4.85 2.42
C VAL A 87 3.34 5.50 1.10
N SER A 88 3.72 6.78 1.12
CA SER A 88 4.27 7.48 -0.04
C SER A 88 5.57 6.84 -0.51
N CYS A 89 6.49 6.51 0.38
CA CYS A 89 7.73 5.80 0.06
C CYS A 89 7.44 4.46 -0.63
N ILE A 90 6.57 3.65 -0.03
CA ILE A 90 6.25 2.32 -0.56
C ILE A 90 5.57 2.43 -1.93
N TYR A 91 4.46 3.16 -2.04
CA TYR A 91 3.68 3.24 -3.28
C TYR A 91 4.30 4.15 -4.35
N GLY A 92 5.07 5.16 -3.96
CA GLY A 92 5.69 6.10 -4.88
C GLY A 92 7.05 5.66 -5.40
N LYS A 93 7.84 4.92 -4.60
CA LYS A 93 9.26 4.68 -4.91
C LYS A 93 9.66 3.20 -4.93
N VAL A 94 9.05 2.36 -4.08
CA VAL A 94 9.57 1.03 -3.76
C VAL A 94 8.77 -0.10 -4.39
N LEU A 95 7.43 -0.02 -4.34
CA LEU A 95 6.54 -1.12 -4.69
C LEU A 95 6.58 -1.41 -6.20
N ASN A 96 7.03 -2.60 -6.55
CA ASN A 96 6.90 -3.09 -7.93
C ASN A 96 5.46 -3.56 -8.16
N ALA A 97 4.69 -2.72 -8.86
CA ALA A 97 3.28 -3.00 -9.18
C ALA A 97 2.87 -2.22 -10.43
N SER A 98 2.58 -2.90 -11.51
CA SER A 98 2.10 -2.30 -12.77
C SER A 98 0.61 -1.93 -12.69
N ALA A 99 -0.17 -2.71 -11.93
CA ALA A 99 -1.60 -2.54 -11.74
C ALA A 99 -2.03 -3.13 -10.38
N PRO A 100 -3.20 -2.73 -9.84
CA PRO A 100 -3.67 -3.22 -8.55
C PRO A 100 -3.97 -4.72 -8.51
N ARG A 101 -4.25 -5.36 -9.66
CA ARG A 101 -4.52 -6.80 -9.82
C ARG A 101 -3.38 -7.57 -10.48
N ASP A 102 -2.23 -6.95 -10.70
CA ASP A 102 -1.05 -7.64 -11.24
C ASP A 102 -0.67 -8.82 -10.32
N PRO A 103 -0.68 -10.07 -10.82
CA PRO A 103 -0.36 -11.24 -10.00
C PRO A 103 1.09 -11.27 -9.52
N ASP A 104 1.98 -10.63 -10.28
CA ASP A 104 3.42 -10.63 -10.03
C ASP A 104 3.91 -9.42 -9.22
N ARG A 105 3.00 -8.47 -8.88
CA ARG A 105 3.35 -7.32 -8.06
C ARG A 105 3.81 -7.73 -6.67
N ASP A 106 4.62 -6.88 -6.04
CA ASP A 106 4.86 -6.94 -4.61
C ASP A 106 3.52 -6.88 -3.83
N ARG A 107 3.52 -7.35 -2.60
CA ARG A 107 2.34 -7.30 -1.71
C ARG A 107 2.56 -6.27 -0.62
N PHE A 108 1.49 -5.55 -0.29
CA PHE A 108 1.46 -4.63 0.83
C PHE A 108 0.27 -4.92 1.73
N VAL A 109 0.54 -5.12 3.01
CA VAL A 109 -0.48 -5.33 4.04
C VAL A 109 -0.44 -4.18 5.03
N LEU A 110 -1.50 -3.38 5.08
CA LEU A 110 -1.70 -2.38 6.12
C LEU A 110 -2.28 -3.08 7.35
N SER A 111 -1.42 -3.59 8.25
CA SER A 111 -1.85 -4.35 9.42
C SER A 111 -2.65 -3.50 10.40
N LYS A 112 -2.23 -2.25 10.64
CA LYS A 112 -3.01 -1.23 11.35
C LYS A 112 -4.14 -0.68 10.47
N GLY A 113 -5.14 -1.52 10.21
CA GLY A 113 -6.20 -1.27 9.22
C GLY A 113 -7.00 0.02 9.41
N HIS A 114 -7.09 0.53 10.64
CA HIS A 114 -7.76 1.80 10.95
C HIS A 114 -7.11 3.04 10.29
N ALA A 115 -5.88 2.93 9.76
CA ALA A 115 -5.22 3.97 8.96
C ALA A 115 -5.49 3.83 7.44
N ALA A 116 -6.54 3.11 7.03
CA ALA A 116 -6.86 2.81 5.63
C ALA A 116 -6.95 4.04 4.73
N LEU A 117 -7.32 5.19 5.27
CA LEU A 117 -7.41 6.43 4.48
C LEU A 117 -6.07 6.83 3.86
N ALA A 118 -4.93 6.55 4.52
CA ALA A 118 -3.61 6.75 3.93
C ALA A 118 -3.37 5.83 2.72
N LEU A 119 -3.84 4.58 2.80
CA LEU A 119 -3.77 3.62 1.69
C LEU A 119 -4.65 4.06 0.51
N TYR A 120 -5.87 4.52 0.77
CA TYR A 120 -6.77 5.01 -0.28
C TYR A 120 -6.26 6.28 -0.95
N ALA A 121 -5.63 7.18 -0.20
CA ALA A 121 -4.94 8.34 -0.76
C ALA A 121 -3.80 7.91 -1.71
N ALA A 122 -3.02 6.90 -1.35
CA ALA A 122 -1.99 6.35 -2.24
C ALA A 122 -2.58 5.66 -3.47
N PHE A 123 -3.71 4.96 -3.35
CA PHE A 123 -4.39 4.36 -4.50
C PHE A 123 -4.91 5.43 -5.46
N TYR A 124 -5.42 6.53 -4.95
CA TYR A 124 -5.83 7.68 -5.75
C TYR A 124 -4.63 8.30 -6.50
N GLU A 125 -3.54 8.58 -5.81
CA GLU A 125 -2.30 9.11 -6.41
C GLU A 125 -1.71 8.15 -7.46
N ARG A 126 -1.88 6.84 -7.31
CA ARG A 126 -1.49 5.83 -8.31
C ARG A 126 -2.49 5.70 -9.47
N GLY A 127 -3.63 6.36 -9.41
CA GLY A 127 -4.73 6.19 -10.37
C GLY A 127 -5.38 4.79 -10.31
N TRP A 128 -5.26 4.08 -9.18
CA TRP A 128 -5.92 2.80 -8.94
C TRP A 128 -7.39 2.96 -8.56
N ILE A 129 -7.74 4.10 -7.98
CA ILE A 129 -9.12 4.54 -7.77
C ILE A 129 -9.28 5.95 -8.32
N THR A 130 -10.49 6.30 -8.72
CA THR A 130 -10.85 7.64 -9.19
C THR A 130 -11.18 8.56 -8.03
N GLU A 131 -11.17 9.88 -8.26
CA GLU A 131 -11.64 10.86 -7.28
C GLU A 131 -13.09 10.59 -6.86
N ALA A 132 -13.96 10.24 -7.81
CA ALA A 132 -15.35 9.89 -7.52
C ALA A 132 -15.46 8.69 -6.58
N GLN A 133 -14.61 7.67 -6.75
CA GLN A 133 -14.52 6.54 -5.80
C GLN A 133 -13.98 6.98 -4.45
N LEU A 134 -12.88 7.75 -4.42
CA LEU A 134 -12.31 8.25 -3.17
C LEU A 134 -13.34 9.05 -2.37
N ASN A 135 -14.15 9.85 -3.04
CA ASN A 135 -15.23 10.63 -2.44
C ASN A 135 -16.41 9.77 -1.93
N THR A 136 -16.38 8.46 -2.07
CA THR A 136 -17.32 7.55 -1.39
C THR A 136 -16.82 7.04 -0.04
N PHE A 137 -15.62 7.40 0.40
CA PHE A 137 -15.05 6.92 1.67
C PHE A 137 -16.04 7.00 2.82
N CYS A 138 -16.28 5.87 3.50
CA CYS A 138 -17.27 5.68 4.56
C CYS A 138 -18.72 6.02 4.21
N GLY A 139 -19.06 6.14 2.92
CA GLY A 139 -20.45 6.28 2.47
C GLY A 139 -21.16 4.93 2.36
N ASP A 140 -22.48 4.94 2.36
CA ASP A 140 -23.30 3.73 2.23
C ASP A 140 -22.99 2.97 0.93
N GLY A 141 -22.72 1.68 1.03
CA GLY A 141 -22.38 0.81 -0.10
C GLY A 141 -20.97 1.02 -0.68
N SER A 142 -20.15 1.88 -0.08
CA SER A 142 -18.76 2.09 -0.52
C SER A 142 -17.88 0.89 -0.19
N GLN A 143 -16.92 0.61 -1.09
CA GLN A 143 -15.82 -0.34 -0.81
C GLN A 143 -14.68 0.29 0.00
N LEU A 144 -14.72 1.61 0.24
CA LEU A 144 -13.73 2.36 1.00
C LEU A 144 -14.24 2.59 2.42
N GLY A 145 -14.15 1.56 3.25
CA GLY A 145 -14.52 1.63 4.67
C GLY A 145 -13.40 2.19 5.55
N VAL A 146 -13.67 2.27 6.86
CA VAL A 146 -12.64 2.64 7.87
C VAL A 146 -11.47 1.65 7.87
N HIS A 147 -11.71 0.41 7.50
CA HIS A 147 -10.71 -0.64 7.34
C HIS A 147 -10.65 -1.11 5.88
N PRO A 148 -9.47 -1.53 5.39
CA PRO A 148 -9.34 -1.97 4.00
C PRO A 148 -9.92 -3.37 3.81
N GLU A 149 -10.72 -3.54 2.76
CA GLU A 149 -11.37 -4.79 2.42
C GLU A 149 -10.80 -5.37 1.12
N HIS A 150 -10.68 -6.70 1.06
CA HIS A 150 -10.08 -7.42 -0.07
C HIS A 150 -10.87 -7.32 -1.38
N CYS A 151 -12.12 -6.87 -1.35
CA CYS A 151 -12.91 -6.59 -2.55
C CYS A 151 -12.36 -5.40 -3.35
N LEU A 152 -11.64 -4.47 -2.68
CA LEU A 152 -10.98 -3.35 -3.35
C LEU A 152 -9.69 -3.83 -4.04
N PRO A 153 -9.56 -3.65 -5.38
CA PRO A 153 -8.33 -3.97 -6.08
C PRO A 153 -7.12 -3.27 -5.48
N GLY A 154 -6.05 -4.03 -5.21
CA GLY A 154 -4.84 -3.50 -4.55
C GLY A 154 -4.76 -3.83 -3.06
N VAL A 155 -5.86 -4.19 -2.41
CA VAL A 155 -5.87 -4.72 -1.04
C VAL A 155 -5.71 -6.24 -1.10
N ASP A 156 -4.59 -6.75 -0.55
CA ASP A 156 -4.28 -8.17 -0.53
C ASP A 156 -5.05 -8.92 0.56
N PHE A 157 -5.19 -8.32 1.73
CA PHE A 157 -5.87 -8.88 2.90
C PHE A 157 -6.70 -7.80 3.59
N ALA A 158 -7.92 -8.15 3.97
CA ALA A 158 -8.74 -7.34 4.84
C ALA A 158 -8.09 -7.29 6.24
N THR A 159 -8.00 -6.10 6.83
CA THR A 159 -7.40 -5.89 8.13
C THR A 159 -8.29 -5.00 9.01
N GLY A 160 -8.02 -4.97 10.30
CA GLY A 160 -8.82 -4.26 11.30
C GLY A 160 -8.62 -4.86 12.68
N SER A 161 -8.66 -6.20 12.78
CA SER A 161 -8.19 -6.90 13.98
C SER A 161 -6.68 -6.85 14.04
N LEU A 162 -6.14 -6.12 15.02
CA LEU A 162 -4.70 -5.94 15.18
C LEU A 162 -3.99 -7.29 15.44
N GLY A 163 -2.73 -7.35 15.05
CA GLY A 163 -1.84 -8.51 15.22
C GLY A 163 -1.91 -9.55 14.12
N GLN A 164 -2.82 -9.46 13.16
CA GLN A 164 -3.00 -10.51 12.15
C GLN A 164 -2.23 -10.25 10.84
N GLY A 165 -1.99 -8.98 10.48
CA GLY A 165 -1.41 -8.62 9.19
C GLY A 165 -0.02 -9.20 8.97
N LEU A 166 0.82 -9.28 10.02
CA LEU A 166 2.16 -9.88 9.90
C LEU A 166 2.08 -11.37 9.61
N SER A 167 1.12 -12.10 10.21
CA SER A 167 0.90 -13.52 9.91
C SER A 167 0.51 -13.75 8.46
N PHE A 168 -0.39 -12.93 7.91
CA PHE A 168 -0.76 -12.97 6.48
C PHE A 168 0.45 -12.65 5.60
N GLY A 169 1.18 -11.58 5.92
CA GLY A 169 2.39 -11.20 5.17
C GLY A 169 3.46 -12.29 5.17
N THR A 170 3.65 -12.96 6.31
CA THR A 170 4.58 -14.09 6.47
C THR A 170 4.16 -15.26 5.57
N GLY A 171 2.87 -15.60 5.54
CA GLY A 171 2.35 -16.62 4.63
C GLY A 171 2.54 -16.26 3.14
N ALA A 172 2.28 -15.00 2.77
CA ALA A 172 2.49 -14.51 1.41
C ALA A 172 3.98 -14.55 0.99
N ALA A 173 4.89 -14.16 1.90
CA ALA A 173 6.34 -14.19 1.66
C ALA A 173 6.84 -15.64 1.48
N LEU A 174 6.38 -16.56 2.32
CA LEU A 174 6.70 -17.98 2.18
C LEU A 174 6.18 -18.55 0.86
N ALA A 175 4.96 -18.18 0.45
CA ALA A 175 4.38 -18.61 -0.82
C ALA A 175 5.21 -18.11 -2.01
N ALA A 176 5.59 -16.83 -2.03
CA ALA A 176 6.47 -16.26 -3.06
C ALA A 176 7.80 -17.02 -3.14
N LYS A 177 8.44 -17.27 -2.01
CA LYS A 177 9.69 -18.04 -1.94
C LYS A 177 9.55 -19.46 -2.48
N ARG A 178 8.46 -20.17 -2.15
CA ARG A 178 8.17 -21.52 -2.68
C ARG A 178 7.88 -21.51 -4.17
N GLN A 179 7.29 -20.46 -4.68
CA GLN A 179 7.05 -20.25 -6.12
C GLN A 179 8.31 -19.79 -6.86
N LYS A 180 9.43 -19.56 -6.17
CA LYS A 180 10.67 -19.00 -6.74
C LYS A 180 10.44 -17.64 -7.40
N SER A 181 9.55 -16.85 -6.82
CA SER A 181 9.21 -15.49 -7.27
C SER A 181 10.03 -14.48 -6.49
N ASP A 182 10.47 -13.43 -7.14
CA ASP A 182 11.19 -12.29 -6.53
C ASP A 182 10.27 -11.31 -5.82
N ARG A 183 8.97 -11.61 -5.72
CA ARG A 183 7.99 -10.76 -5.05
C ARG A 183 8.38 -10.50 -3.59
N ARG A 184 8.39 -9.24 -3.24
CA ARG A 184 8.56 -8.78 -1.85
C ARG A 184 7.20 -8.63 -1.19
N VAL A 185 7.20 -8.72 0.11
CA VAL A 185 6.01 -8.51 0.94
C VAL A 185 6.33 -7.46 1.99
N PHE A 186 5.53 -6.40 2.02
CA PHE A 186 5.63 -5.31 2.97
C PHE A 186 4.44 -5.36 3.93
N VAL A 187 4.70 -5.27 5.23
CA VAL A 187 3.65 -5.25 6.26
C VAL A 187 3.86 -4.05 7.16
N LEU A 188 2.91 -3.13 7.16
CA LEU A 188 2.95 -1.93 8.00
C LEU A 188 2.16 -2.16 9.28
N LEU A 189 2.88 -2.23 10.41
CA LEU A 189 2.36 -2.44 11.76
C LEU A 189 2.37 -1.14 12.58
N SER A 190 1.64 -1.13 13.70
CA SER A 190 1.87 -0.15 14.76
C SER A 190 2.67 -0.76 15.92
N ASP A 191 3.31 0.11 16.70
CA ASP A 191 4.00 -0.28 17.93
C ASP A 191 3.03 -0.90 18.96
N ALA A 192 1.84 -0.32 19.10
CA ALA A 192 0.77 -0.85 19.94
C ALA A 192 0.26 -2.23 19.49
N GLU A 193 0.25 -2.49 18.19
CA GLU A 193 -0.13 -3.79 17.62
C GLU A 193 0.83 -4.90 18.06
N CYS A 194 2.08 -4.57 18.37
CA CYS A 194 3.04 -5.51 18.93
C CYS A 194 2.68 -6.01 20.34
N ASN A 195 1.63 -5.49 20.96
CA ASN A 195 1.07 -6.06 22.19
C ASN A 195 0.31 -7.39 21.92
N GLU A 196 -0.03 -7.68 20.66
CA GLU A 196 -0.70 -8.91 20.26
C GLU A 196 0.30 -10.07 20.14
N GLY A 197 -0.01 -11.23 20.77
CA GLY A 197 0.87 -12.40 20.78
C GLY A 197 1.15 -12.95 19.38
N SER A 198 0.18 -12.88 18.47
CA SER A 198 0.29 -13.35 17.09
C SER A 198 1.37 -12.61 16.28
N VAL A 199 1.70 -11.38 16.62
CA VAL A 199 2.83 -10.65 16.02
C VAL A 199 4.15 -11.37 16.33
N TRP A 200 4.38 -11.77 17.59
CA TRP A 200 5.60 -12.46 18.02
C TRP A 200 5.69 -13.87 17.44
N GLU A 201 4.56 -14.57 17.31
CA GLU A 201 4.50 -15.87 16.62
C GLU A 201 4.93 -15.75 15.15
N ALA A 202 4.42 -14.73 14.43
CA ALA A 202 4.80 -14.45 13.05
C ALA A 202 6.29 -14.05 12.92
N ILE A 203 6.81 -13.28 13.88
CA ILE A 203 8.23 -12.89 13.94
C ILE A 203 9.12 -14.14 14.05
N MET A 204 8.82 -15.07 14.97
CA MET A 204 9.56 -16.32 15.13
C MET A 204 9.51 -17.16 13.85
N PHE A 205 8.32 -17.30 13.26
CA PHE A 205 8.12 -18.09 12.05
C PHE A 205 8.89 -17.53 10.86
N ALA A 206 8.84 -16.22 10.65
CA ALA A 206 9.52 -15.56 9.53
C ALA A 206 11.05 -15.75 9.61
N ALA A 207 11.62 -15.61 10.79
CA ALA A 207 13.05 -15.83 11.02
C ALA A 207 13.45 -17.31 10.78
N GLN A 208 12.68 -18.27 11.32
CA GLN A 208 12.91 -19.71 11.12
C GLN A 208 12.89 -20.09 9.63
N HIS A 209 11.99 -19.51 8.85
CA HIS A 209 11.85 -19.79 7.42
C HIS A 209 12.73 -18.89 6.53
N LYS A 210 13.57 -18.04 7.14
CA LYS A 210 14.53 -17.18 6.44
C LYS A 210 13.87 -16.36 5.32
N LEU A 211 12.78 -15.66 5.66
CA LEU A 211 11.95 -14.92 4.70
C LEU A 211 12.59 -13.55 4.37
N ASN A 212 13.70 -13.56 3.66
CA ASN A 212 14.46 -12.37 3.24
C ASN A 212 13.73 -11.48 2.23
N ASN A 213 12.56 -11.90 1.76
CA ASN A 213 11.63 -11.13 0.92
C ASN A 213 10.49 -10.47 1.75
N LEU A 214 10.54 -10.57 3.07
CA LEU A 214 9.56 -9.96 3.99
C LEU A 214 10.16 -8.73 4.67
N PHE A 215 9.48 -7.60 4.52
CA PHE A 215 9.76 -6.33 5.19
C PHE A 215 8.60 -5.96 6.13
N ALA A 216 8.84 -6.03 7.43
CA ALA A 216 7.97 -5.38 8.40
C ALA A 216 8.35 -3.90 8.53
N ILE A 217 7.37 -3.01 8.58
CA ILE A 217 7.59 -1.59 8.83
C ILE A 217 6.80 -1.26 10.09
N LEU A 218 7.50 -0.87 11.14
CA LEU A 218 6.90 -0.56 12.42
C LEU A 218 6.72 0.96 12.55
N ASP A 219 5.46 1.42 12.50
CA ASP A 219 5.11 2.80 12.83
C ASP A 219 5.28 3.02 14.34
N LEU A 220 6.48 3.48 14.73
CA LEU A 220 6.85 3.73 16.12
C LEU A 220 6.48 5.18 16.49
N ASN A 221 5.19 5.44 16.64
CA ASN A 221 4.67 6.76 16.97
C ASN A 221 4.41 6.99 18.47
N GLY A 222 4.57 5.94 19.31
CA GLY A 222 4.43 6.00 20.75
C GLY A 222 3.00 6.14 21.26
N GLN A 223 1.97 5.98 20.40
CA GLN A 223 0.57 6.14 20.80
C GLN A 223 -0.30 4.94 20.44
N GLN A 224 -1.29 4.71 21.26
CA GLN A 224 -2.36 3.76 21.05
C GLN A 224 -3.70 4.30 21.54
N ALA A 225 -4.78 3.55 21.30
CA ALA A 225 -6.14 3.95 21.68
C ALA A 225 -6.31 4.37 23.16
N PHE A 226 -5.53 3.79 24.05
CA PHE A 226 -5.64 4.03 25.51
C PHE A 226 -4.63 5.03 26.06
N GLY A 227 -3.77 5.62 25.23
CA GLY A 227 -2.76 6.58 25.65
C GLY A 227 -1.39 6.32 25.02
N TYR A 228 -0.34 6.74 25.71
CA TYR A 228 1.02 6.47 25.25
C TYR A 228 1.39 5.00 25.47
N THR A 229 2.06 4.39 24.48
CA THR A 229 2.47 2.97 24.54
C THR A 229 3.33 2.68 25.75
N LYS A 230 4.20 3.62 26.16
CA LYS A 230 5.05 3.50 27.35
C LYS A 230 4.26 3.36 28.66
N ASP A 231 3.04 3.91 28.71
CA ASP A 231 2.21 3.97 29.93
C ASP A 231 1.18 2.84 29.95
N VAL A 232 0.78 2.31 28.78
CA VAL A 232 -0.21 1.23 28.67
C VAL A 232 0.46 -0.13 28.75
N LEU A 233 1.37 -0.44 27.79
CA LEU A 233 2.21 -1.65 27.80
C LEU A 233 3.52 -1.38 27.08
N ASN A 234 4.58 -1.14 27.82
CA ASN A 234 5.87 -0.75 27.28
C ASN A 234 6.65 -1.94 26.70
N LEU A 235 6.90 -1.91 25.39
CA LEU A 235 7.72 -2.90 24.70
C LEU A 235 9.12 -2.39 24.32
N SER A 236 9.53 -1.22 24.83
CA SER A 236 10.91 -0.73 24.63
C SER A 236 11.94 -1.61 25.34
N PRO A 237 13.16 -1.78 24.77
CA PRO A 237 13.59 -1.33 23.45
C PRO A 237 13.12 -2.28 22.36
N MET A 238 12.43 -1.74 21.36
CA MET A 238 11.79 -2.54 20.32
C MET A 238 12.83 -3.19 19.39
N ASP A 239 13.89 -2.48 19.04
CA ASP A 239 14.94 -2.94 18.13
C ASP A 239 15.69 -4.16 18.68
N GLU A 240 15.98 -4.19 19.99
CA GLU A 240 16.64 -5.35 20.62
C GLU A 240 15.75 -6.59 20.61
N ARG A 241 14.43 -6.41 20.78
CA ARG A 241 13.48 -7.53 20.74
C ARG A 241 13.45 -8.18 19.37
N TRP A 242 13.30 -7.39 18.30
CA TRP A 242 13.30 -7.92 16.94
C TRP A 242 14.65 -8.56 16.57
N LYS A 243 15.77 -7.96 16.98
CA LYS A 243 17.11 -8.57 16.80
C LYS A 243 17.25 -9.92 17.51
N ALA A 244 16.72 -10.04 18.72
CA ALA A 244 16.76 -11.29 19.50
C ALA A 244 16.00 -12.44 18.81
N PHE A 245 14.96 -12.12 18.01
CA PHE A 245 14.26 -13.10 17.19
C PHE A 245 14.91 -13.37 15.82
N GLY A 246 16.07 -12.79 15.53
CA GLY A 246 16.86 -13.10 14.33
C GLY A 246 16.53 -12.27 13.10
N TRP A 247 15.86 -11.14 13.25
CA TRP A 247 15.59 -10.20 12.17
C TRP A 247 16.75 -9.23 11.93
N ASP A 248 16.90 -8.77 10.69
CA ASP A 248 17.73 -7.60 10.39
C ASP A 248 16.92 -6.33 10.68
N VAL A 249 17.45 -5.51 11.60
CA VAL A 249 16.74 -4.36 12.16
C VAL A 249 17.36 -3.05 11.68
N HIS A 250 16.53 -2.19 11.11
CA HIS A 250 16.89 -0.87 10.61
C HIS A 250 16.06 0.20 11.34
N VAL A 251 16.72 1.02 12.15
CA VAL A 251 16.06 2.16 12.81
C VAL A 251 16.20 3.38 11.91
N VAL A 252 15.09 4.01 11.56
CA VAL A 252 15.06 5.10 10.59
C VAL A 252 14.05 6.18 11.01
N ASP A 253 14.24 7.42 10.54
CA ASP A 253 13.20 8.44 10.58
C ASP A 253 12.09 8.03 9.59
N GLY A 254 10.90 7.75 10.11
CA GLY A 254 9.73 7.36 9.30
C GLY A 254 9.15 8.48 8.43
N HIS A 255 9.72 9.67 8.54
CA HIS A 255 9.39 10.81 7.68
C HIS A 255 10.45 11.07 6.60
N ASP A 256 11.56 10.32 6.59
CA ASP A 256 12.56 10.34 5.51
C ASP A 256 12.29 9.23 4.49
N GLU A 257 11.45 9.54 3.50
CA GLU A 257 11.10 8.63 2.41
C GLU A 257 12.32 8.11 1.63
N LYS A 258 13.37 8.94 1.50
CA LYS A 258 14.58 8.57 0.77
C LYS A 258 15.39 7.54 1.54
N ALA A 259 15.64 7.78 2.82
CA ALA A 259 16.37 6.85 3.68
C ALA A 259 15.66 5.49 3.77
N MET A 260 14.32 5.49 3.90
CA MET A 260 13.54 4.25 3.90
C MET A 260 13.67 3.48 2.58
N ALA A 261 13.55 4.15 1.44
CA ALA A 261 13.68 3.53 0.12
C ALA A 261 15.08 2.92 -0.07
N GLU A 262 16.14 3.65 0.28
CA GLU A 262 17.52 3.18 0.18
C GLU A 262 17.78 1.92 1.03
N ILE A 263 17.22 1.88 2.26
CA ILE A 263 17.32 0.69 3.13
C ILE A 263 16.62 -0.51 2.47
N ILE A 264 15.40 -0.33 1.96
CA ILE A 264 14.63 -1.40 1.35
C ILE A 264 15.32 -1.93 0.09
N GLU A 265 15.76 -1.04 -0.81
CA GLU A 265 16.43 -1.43 -2.06
C GLU A 265 17.72 -2.20 -1.80
N LYS A 266 18.54 -1.71 -0.87
CA LYS A 266 19.83 -2.34 -0.51
C LYS A 266 19.64 -3.76 0.05
N ASN A 267 18.54 -4.03 0.73
CA ASN A 267 18.31 -5.28 1.45
C ASN A 267 17.30 -6.21 0.74
N SER A 268 16.75 -5.79 -0.40
CA SER A 268 15.75 -6.59 -1.14
C SER A 268 16.34 -7.91 -1.62
N ASN A 269 15.77 -9.03 -1.15
CA ASN A 269 16.17 -10.39 -1.47
C ASN A 269 17.64 -10.72 -1.13
N VAL A 270 18.26 -9.97 -0.22
CA VAL A 270 19.65 -10.16 0.23
C VAL A 270 19.69 -10.94 1.53
N GLY A 271 20.68 -11.83 1.68
CA GLY A 271 20.87 -12.61 2.89
C GLY A 271 19.79 -13.68 3.12
N ASP A 272 19.58 -14.05 4.37
CA ASP A 272 18.65 -15.11 4.79
C ASP A 272 17.77 -14.71 5.98
N LYS A 273 17.65 -13.42 6.26
CA LYS A 273 16.83 -12.89 7.36
C LYS A 273 15.69 -12.04 6.84
N PRO A 274 14.54 -12.05 7.52
CA PRO A 274 13.52 -11.03 7.31
C PRO A 274 13.99 -9.67 7.84
N HIS A 275 13.43 -8.58 7.31
CA HIS A 275 13.82 -7.21 7.63
C HIS A 275 12.72 -6.48 8.39
N VAL A 276 13.11 -5.66 9.38
CA VAL A 276 12.20 -4.70 10.00
C VAL A 276 12.77 -3.29 9.94
N LEU A 277 11.97 -2.36 9.43
CA LEU A 277 12.21 -0.93 9.55
C LEU A 277 11.45 -0.43 10.78
N ILE A 278 12.17 -0.03 11.82
CA ILE A 278 11.59 0.67 12.97
C ILE A 278 11.55 2.15 12.61
N ALA A 279 10.43 2.56 12.03
CA ALA A 279 10.21 3.90 11.56
C ALA A 279 9.74 4.78 12.71
N LYS A 280 10.61 5.66 13.19
CA LYS A 280 10.25 6.67 14.20
C LYS A 280 9.39 7.72 13.55
N THR A 281 8.15 7.84 14.01
CA THR A 281 7.15 8.73 13.42
C THR A 281 6.50 9.61 14.48
N THR A 282 5.73 10.58 14.01
CA THR A 282 4.91 11.44 14.84
C THR A 282 3.44 11.19 14.54
N PHE A 283 2.68 10.77 15.55
CA PHE A 283 1.23 10.66 15.43
C PHE A 283 0.62 12.02 15.08
N GLY A 284 -0.23 12.10 14.05
CA GLY A 284 -0.81 13.39 13.62
C GLY A 284 0.15 14.31 12.85
N LYS A 285 1.22 13.75 12.27
CA LYS A 285 2.30 14.48 11.56
C LYS A 285 1.80 15.49 10.55
N GLY A 286 2.38 16.69 10.62
CA GLY A 286 2.19 17.77 9.66
C GLY A 286 1.10 18.78 10.06
N VAL A 287 0.35 18.50 11.12
CA VAL A 287 -0.68 19.41 11.67
C VAL A 287 -0.39 19.64 13.14
N SER A 288 0.07 20.85 13.48
CA SER A 288 0.68 21.17 14.78
C SER A 288 -0.19 20.82 15.98
N TYR A 289 -1.49 21.10 15.91
CA TYR A 289 -2.43 20.81 16.99
C TYR A 289 -2.87 19.34 17.06
N MET A 290 -2.48 18.51 16.05
CA MET A 290 -2.73 17.06 16.04
C MET A 290 -1.54 16.25 16.52
N GLU A 291 -0.32 16.78 16.35
CA GLU A 291 0.89 16.05 16.68
C GLU A 291 0.89 15.59 18.14
N SER A 292 1.05 14.28 18.32
CA SER A 292 1.09 13.60 19.62
C SER A 292 -0.16 13.79 20.49
N GLN A 293 -1.33 14.07 19.89
CA GLN A 293 -2.59 14.27 20.61
C GLN A 293 -3.55 13.10 20.42
N ILE A 294 -3.85 12.38 21.50
CA ILE A 294 -4.73 11.20 21.53
C ILE A 294 -6.14 11.48 21.01
N LYS A 295 -6.63 12.71 21.11
CA LYS A 295 -7.94 13.14 20.59
C LYS A 295 -8.13 12.67 19.15
N TRP A 296 -7.08 12.74 18.33
CA TRP A 296 -7.12 12.44 16.89
C TRP A 296 -7.07 10.95 16.56
N HIS A 297 -7.11 10.11 17.58
CA HIS A 297 -7.39 8.69 17.41
C HIS A 297 -8.89 8.44 17.19
N TYR A 298 -9.75 9.32 17.72
CA TYR A 298 -11.21 9.12 17.75
C TYR A 298 -11.99 10.21 17.03
N SER A 299 -11.60 11.46 17.20
CA SER A 299 -12.41 12.60 16.81
C SER A 299 -12.29 12.92 15.32
N PRO A 300 -13.41 13.18 14.62
CA PRO A 300 -13.38 13.83 13.32
C PRO A 300 -13.05 15.32 13.46
N LEU A 301 -12.71 15.94 12.33
CA LEU A 301 -12.46 17.39 12.22
C LEU A 301 -13.77 18.18 12.18
N ASN A 302 -13.82 19.30 12.89
CA ASN A 302 -14.78 20.36 12.59
C ASN A 302 -14.23 21.30 11.49
N GLU A 303 -15.03 22.28 11.04
CA GLU A 303 -14.65 23.18 9.95
C GLU A 303 -13.43 24.03 10.26
N ALA A 304 -13.37 24.65 11.43
CA ALA A 304 -12.24 25.50 11.82
C ALA A 304 -10.93 24.69 11.96
N GLU A 305 -11.02 23.47 12.50
CA GLU A 305 -9.90 22.53 12.57
C GLU A 305 -9.44 22.11 11.16
N TYR A 306 -10.37 21.89 10.23
CA TYR A 306 -10.05 21.57 8.84
C TYR A 306 -9.31 22.71 8.14
N GLU A 307 -9.84 23.93 8.18
CA GLU A 307 -9.22 25.10 7.57
C GLU A 307 -7.79 25.36 8.11
N LEU A 308 -7.62 25.22 9.42
CA LEU A 308 -6.31 25.36 10.06
C LEU A 308 -5.33 24.27 9.57
N ALA A 309 -5.76 22.99 9.52
CA ALA A 309 -4.93 21.90 9.04
C ALA A 309 -4.50 22.11 7.60
N MET A 310 -5.42 22.49 6.70
CA MET A 310 -5.11 22.75 5.30
C MET A 310 -4.14 23.92 5.14
N THR A 311 -4.33 24.99 5.91
CA THR A 311 -3.41 26.15 5.92
C THR A 311 -1.99 25.73 6.33
N GLU A 312 -1.85 24.91 7.37
CA GLU A 312 -0.54 24.43 7.82
C GLU A 312 0.13 23.52 6.77
N LEU A 313 -0.63 22.63 6.12
CA LEU A 313 -0.12 21.75 5.07
C LEU A 313 0.23 22.50 3.77
N GLU A 314 -0.46 23.58 3.45
CA GLU A 314 -0.12 24.44 2.31
C GLU A 314 1.21 25.17 2.49
N ARG A 315 1.53 25.59 3.71
CA ARG A 315 2.82 26.24 4.03
C ARG A 315 4.02 25.32 3.94
N GLN A 316 3.81 23.99 3.91
CA GLN A 316 4.85 22.97 3.77
C GLN A 316 5.10 22.57 2.28
N SER A 317 4.37 23.19 1.35
CA SER A 317 4.36 22.84 -0.10
C SER A 317 5.54 23.41 -0.86
#